data_822dd20f125c20d05fa0331dfd7e7a8b
#
_entry.id   822dd20f125c20d05fa0331dfd7e7a8b
#
_cell.length_a   1.000
_cell.length_b   1.000
_cell.length_c   1.000
_cell.angle_alpha   90.00
_cell.angle_beta   90.00
_cell.angle_gamma   90.00
#
_symmetry.space_group_name_H-M   'P 1'
#
loop_
_entity.id
_entity.type
_entity.pdbx_description
1 polymer ?
#
loop_
_entity_poly.entity_id
_entity_poly.type
_entity_poly.pdbx_seq_one_letter_code
_entity_poly.pdbx_strand_id
1 'polypeptide(L)'
;MKSCYCPFRGERTSLKPCVSAWWAQKSGHSRDVYLSAVPNQNGGNSLFKSLKRSAKGANVPHAKATAGLATVKMPTPEHVIIPMSMHIGAPAEPVVKKGDTVMVGTMIGKAGGFVSANIYSSVSGTVQDVAPMRMVNGSMTTAVAIKTDGEQTIDPACVPPTVTDKPSLMAAVQNCGLVGVGGAGFPAHVKLAANTIDTLLINAAECEPYLTTDCREMLECSDTIISGIEAVMKYCEIPHCIIGIERNKPECIDLLCSLVRNMKGVEVKPLPMRYPQGAEKTLVETCTGREVPQVGPSGKPGLPADAGCVIMNVTSVSTLGKYLKTGIPLVSKRVTVEGDAIAKPQNIEVPIGTLYRDVIEACGGIKEGVELGKIIFGGPMMGGAAPSADYPVLKQNNGLLLFSKQAAVLPEPSACIRCGRCIEACPMGLEPVEVVSAFNSKDFDTLKARCVDLCVACGSCTYACPAKRPVSQTMTLAKAWYLGELRKGGK
;
A
#
# COMPACT_ATOMS: atom_id res chain seq x y z
N MET A 1 50.03 17.02 1.92
CA MET A 1 50.69 16.56 3.14
C MET A 1 50.20 17.38 4.33
N LYS A 2 49.22 16.90 5.09
CA LYS A 2 48.96 17.29 6.50
C LYS A 2 48.32 16.07 7.13
N SER A 3 49.09 15.47 8.02
CA SER A 3 48.77 14.30 8.84
C SER A 3 47.77 14.63 9.93
N CYS A 4 46.68 13.84 10.05
CA CYS A 4 45.88 13.82 11.26
C CYS A 4 46.46 12.82 12.24
N TYR A 5 46.80 13.29 13.43
CA TYR A 5 47.37 12.56 14.53
C TYR A 5 46.27 11.91 15.36
N CYS A 6 46.35 10.60 15.57
CA CYS A 6 45.52 9.86 16.52
C CYS A 6 46.38 9.50 17.74
N PRO A 7 46.01 9.85 18.96
CA PRO A 7 46.80 9.56 20.13
C PRO A 7 46.29 8.30 20.85
N PHE A 8 46.63 7.10 20.37
CA PHE A 8 46.78 5.92 21.21
C PHE A 8 47.66 4.87 20.54
N ARG A 9 48.70 4.52 21.25
CA ARG A 9 49.89 3.73 20.92
C ARG A 9 49.70 2.40 20.18
N GLY A 10 50.62 2.15 19.25
CA GLY A 10 51.53 0.99 19.31
C GLY A 10 51.09 -0.20 18.48
N GLU A 11 51.92 -0.42 17.47
CA GLU A 11 52.14 -1.62 16.67
C GLU A 11 51.53 -1.68 15.29
N ARG A 12 52.43 -1.69 14.33
CA ARG A 12 52.21 -1.89 12.88
C ARG A 12 51.85 -3.35 12.63
N THR A 13 50.66 -3.64 12.18
CA THR A 13 50.40 -4.83 11.39
C THR A 13 49.45 -4.50 10.25
N SER A 14 49.75 -5.11 9.14
CA SER A 14 49.18 -4.93 7.80
C SER A 14 47.64 -4.99 7.77
N LEU A 15 47.01 -3.94 7.23
CA LEU A 15 45.56 -3.88 6.91
C LEU A 15 45.22 -4.87 5.79
N LYS A 16 44.52 -5.94 6.12
CA LYS A 16 43.59 -6.66 5.24
C LYS A 16 42.17 -6.34 5.64
N PRO A 17 41.21 -6.24 4.68
CA PRO A 17 39.89 -5.69 4.95
C PRO A 17 39.04 -6.69 5.74
N CYS A 18 38.55 -6.27 6.92
CA CYS A 18 37.66 -7.02 7.79
C CYS A 18 36.21 -6.58 7.51
N VAL A 19 35.60 -7.15 6.48
CA VAL A 19 34.12 -7.13 6.28
C VAL A 19 33.71 -8.43 5.60
N SER A 20 33.78 -9.57 6.29
CA SER A 20 33.12 -10.82 5.88
C SER A 20 33.19 -11.95 6.89
N ALA A 21 33.03 -11.69 8.18
CA ALA A 21 33.09 -12.77 9.17
C ALA A 21 32.15 -12.60 10.36
N TRP A 22 30.88 -12.19 10.12
CA TRP A 22 29.90 -12.18 11.22
C TRP A 22 28.57 -12.84 10.89
N TRP A 23 28.44 -13.55 9.75
CA TRP A 23 27.22 -14.24 9.33
C TRP A 23 27.34 -15.74 9.06
N ALA A 24 28.39 -16.39 9.54
CA ALA A 24 28.65 -17.80 9.26
C ALA A 24 28.82 -18.66 10.52
N GLN A 25 27.99 -18.49 11.55
CA GLN A 25 27.89 -19.48 12.61
C GLN A 25 26.53 -19.39 13.33
N LYS A 26 25.49 -19.95 12.72
CA LYS A 26 24.35 -20.65 13.34
C LYS A 26 23.27 -20.90 12.29
N SER A 27 23.41 -21.97 11.51
CA SER A 27 22.30 -22.77 11.01
C SER A 27 22.86 -23.99 10.26
N GLY A 28 23.18 -25.01 11.02
CA GLY A 28 23.24 -26.36 10.49
C GLY A 28 21.82 -26.90 10.45
N HIS A 29 21.22 -26.98 9.28
CA HIS A 29 20.27 -28.05 8.91
C HIS A 29 20.20 -28.15 7.40
N SER A 30 20.31 -29.37 6.98
CA SER A 30 20.43 -29.96 5.65
C SER A 30 19.54 -29.32 4.58
N ARG A 31 20.18 -29.09 3.45
CA ARG A 31 19.59 -28.94 2.11
C ARG A 31 19.08 -30.29 1.60
N ASP A 32 18.20 -30.16 0.61
CA ASP A 32 17.72 -31.16 -0.30
C ASP A 32 16.55 -32.01 0.22
N VAL A 33 15.36 -31.59 -0.17
CA VAL A 33 14.28 -32.40 -0.78
C VAL A 33 13.14 -31.42 -1.15
N TYR A 34 12.90 -31.23 -2.45
CA TYR A 34 11.62 -31.03 -3.14
C TYR A 34 11.87 -30.36 -4.49
N LEU A 35 12.42 -31.18 -5.40
CA LEU A 35 12.24 -31.02 -6.84
C LEU A 35 11.75 -32.36 -7.36
N SER A 36 10.44 -32.64 -7.29
CA SER A 36 9.82 -33.66 -8.09
C SER A 36 9.18 -32.99 -9.31
N ALA A 37 9.78 -33.28 -10.46
CA ALA A 37 9.35 -32.84 -11.76
C ALA A 37 8.02 -33.50 -12.14
N VAL A 38 7.08 -32.70 -12.66
CA VAL A 38 5.96 -33.18 -13.50
C VAL A 38 6.49 -33.19 -14.94
N PRO A 39 6.40 -34.33 -15.68
CA PRO A 39 6.89 -34.39 -17.05
C PRO A 39 5.96 -33.65 -18.00
N ASN A 40 6.49 -32.66 -18.70
CA ASN A 40 5.83 -31.98 -19.82
C ASN A 40 6.09 -32.80 -21.10
N GLN A 41 5.07 -33.49 -21.61
CA GLN A 41 5.08 -34.07 -22.94
C GLN A 41 4.58 -33.02 -23.93
N ASN A 42 5.51 -32.34 -24.60
CA ASN A 42 5.36 -31.95 -26.00
C ASN A 42 6.69 -31.36 -26.49
N GLY A 43 7.33 -32.11 -27.37
CA GLY A 43 8.59 -31.76 -28.02
C GLY A 43 8.39 -30.64 -29.03
N GLY A 44 9.14 -29.58 -28.85
CA GLY A 44 9.36 -28.50 -29.80
C GLY A 44 10.68 -27.83 -29.44
N ASN A 45 11.74 -28.07 -30.24
CA ASN A 45 13.01 -27.39 -30.15
C ASN A 45 12.81 -25.91 -30.46
N SER A 46 12.63 -25.09 -29.42
CA SER A 46 12.74 -23.64 -29.52
C SER A 46 14.15 -23.22 -29.06
N LEU A 47 14.95 -22.78 -30.02
CA LEU A 47 16.35 -22.32 -29.85
C LEU A 47 16.44 -20.93 -29.19
N PHE A 48 15.35 -20.38 -28.69
CA PHE A 48 15.31 -19.18 -27.85
C PHE A 48 14.92 -19.59 -26.42
N LYS A 49 15.94 -20.00 -25.63
CA LYS A 49 15.82 -19.87 -24.19
C LYS A 49 15.45 -18.43 -23.90
N SER A 50 14.21 -18.17 -23.51
CA SER A 50 13.80 -16.87 -23.00
C SER A 50 14.81 -16.48 -21.93
N LEU A 51 15.59 -15.44 -22.18
CA LEU A 51 16.35 -14.77 -21.16
C LEU A 51 15.34 -14.43 -20.07
N LYS A 52 15.38 -15.12 -18.93
CA LYS A 52 14.58 -14.80 -17.76
C LYS A 52 14.86 -13.32 -17.49
N ARG A 53 13.93 -12.46 -17.86
CA ARG A 53 14.01 -11.04 -17.53
C ARG A 53 14.25 -10.98 -16.03
N SER A 54 15.41 -10.52 -15.62
CA SER A 54 15.75 -10.32 -14.21
C SER A 54 14.66 -9.45 -13.65
N ALA A 55 13.99 -9.89 -12.59
CA ALA A 55 12.87 -9.16 -12.00
C ALA A 55 13.33 -7.73 -11.69
N LYS A 56 12.78 -6.74 -12.40
CA LYS A 56 13.08 -5.33 -12.20
C LYS A 56 12.57 -4.88 -10.83
N GLY A 57 13.14 -3.82 -10.27
CA GLY A 57 12.79 -3.29 -8.96
C GLY A 57 13.99 -3.20 -8.03
N ALA A 58 13.77 -2.70 -6.82
CA ALA A 58 14.77 -2.54 -5.79
C ALA A 58 14.74 -3.68 -4.77
N ASN A 59 15.91 -4.06 -4.26
CA ASN A 59 16.03 -4.95 -3.12
C ASN A 59 16.10 -4.10 -1.86
N VAL A 60 14.96 -3.91 -1.18
CA VAL A 60 14.84 -3.10 0.03
C VAL A 60 14.84 -3.98 1.27
N PRO A 61 15.39 -3.51 2.42
CA PRO A 61 15.28 -4.21 3.69
C PRO A 61 13.82 -4.39 4.09
N HIS A 62 13.42 -5.57 4.54
CA HIS A 62 12.02 -5.83 4.87
C HIS A 62 11.58 -5.16 6.18
N ALA A 63 12.45 -5.18 7.21
CA ALA A 63 12.19 -4.58 8.53
C ALA A 63 10.80 -4.94 9.13
N LYS A 64 10.39 -6.20 9.04
CA LYS A 64 9.06 -6.71 9.45
C LYS A 64 9.02 -7.14 10.92
N ALA A 65 9.50 -6.32 11.86
CA ALA A 65 9.62 -6.69 13.28
C ALA A 65 8.25 -7.02 13.92
N THR A 66 7.19 -6.40 13.47
CA THR A 66 5.83 -6.60 13.98
C THR A 66 5.06 -7.76 13.34
N ALA A 67 5.63 -8.49 12.38
CA ALA A 67 4.94 -9.57 11.65
C ALA A 67 4.41 -10.68 12.58
N GLY A 68 5.18 -11.07 13.60
CA GLY A 68 4.80 -12.08 14.60
C GLY A 68 3.90 -11.57 15.72
N LEU A 69 3.60 -10.27 15.78
CA LEU A 69 2.80 -9.68 16.85
C LEU A 69 1.31 -9.64 16.45
N ALA A 70 0.45 -10.25 17.27
CA ALA A 70 -0.99 -10.20 17.09
C ALA A 70 -1.49 -8.75 17.12
N THR A 71 -2.59 -8.50 16.42
CA THR A 71 -3.23 -7.19 16.38
C THR A 71 -3.82 -6.83 17.74
N VAL A 72 -3.52 -5.64 18.24
CA VAL A 72 -4.10 -5.09 19.46
C VAL A 72 -5.23 -4.14 19.08
N LYS A 73 -6.38 -4.24 19.77
CA LYS A 73 -7.46 -3.27 19.59
C LYS A 73 -7.13 -2.00 20.38
N MET A 74 -7.19 -0.85 19.71
CA MET A 74 -7.01 0.44 20.36
C MET A 74 -8.15 0.73 21.34
N PRO A 75 -7.89 1.31 22.52
CA PRO A 75 -8.93 1.93 23.32
C PRO A 75 -9.70 2.99 22.49
N THR A 76 -11.00 3.14 22.78
CA THR A 76 -11.81 4.14 22.06
C THR A 76 -11.25 5.54 22.31
N PRO A 77 -10.89 6.32 21.26
CA PRO A 77 -10.36 7.66 21.43
C PRO A 77 -11.47 8.61 21.94
N GLU A 78 -11.11 9.69 22.62
CA GLU A 78 -12.07 10.69 23.08
C GLU A 78 -12.70 11.45 21.90
N HIS A 79 -11.94 11.68 20.84
CA HIS A 79 -12.38 12.39 19.65
C HIS A 79 -11.89 11.70 18.37
N VAL A 80 -12.70 11.78 17.33
CA VAL A 80 -12.27 11.44 15.96
C VAL A 80 -12.56 12.60 15.01
N ILE A 81 -11.71 12.76 13.99
CA ILE A 81 -11.91 13.72 12.90
C ILE A 81 -11.94 12.95 11.60
N ILE A 82 -13.10 12.91 10.94
CA ILE A 82 -13.33 12.08 9.76
C ILE A 82 -13.45 12.99 8.51
N PRO A 83 -12.41 13.05 7.66
CA PRO A 83 -12.45 13.87 6.45
C PRO A 83 -13.39 13.28 5.39
N MET A 84 -14.06 14.14 4.64
CA MET A 84 -14.94 13.76 3.53
C MET A 84 -14.18 13.37 2.25
N SER A 85 -12.86 13.53 2.20
CA SER A 85 -11.99 13.13 1.10
C SER A 85 -10.96 12.08 1.54
N MET A 86 -11.40 10.83 1.70
CA MET A 86 -10.55 9.67 2.02
C MET A 86 -10.44 8.68 0.85
N HIS A 87 -10.63 9.17 -0.39
CA HIS A 87 -10.61 8.37 -1.61
C HIS A 87 -10.28 9.25 -2.81
N ILE A 88 -9.95 8.62 -3.94
CA ILE A 88 -9.82 9.29 -5.23
C ILE A 88 -11.22 9.60 -5.77
N GLY A 89 -11.36 10.74 -6.44
CA GLY A 89 -12.59 11.21 -7.07
C GLY A 89 -13.26 12.36 -6.30
N ALA A 90 -14.56 12.51 -6.46
CA ALA A 90 -15.31 13.57 -5.79
C ALA A 90 -15.37 13.34 -4.27
N PRO A 91 -15.12 14.34 -3.42
CA PRO A 91 -15.33 14.22 -1.98
C PRO A 91 -16.76 13.77 -1.67
N ALA A 92 -16.94 13.07 -0.54
CA ALA A 92 -18.27 12.81 -0.01
C ALA A 92 -18.91 14.12 0.52
N GLU A 93 -20.22 14.19 0.46
CA GLU A 93 -20.99 15.32 1.00
C GLU A 93 -21.45 14.98 2.42
N PRO A 94 -21.17 15.83 3.44
CA PRO A 94 -21.64 15.60 4.78
C PRO A 94 -23.17 15.52 4.83
N VAL A 95 -23.71 14.53 5.55
CA VAL A 95 -25.15 14.34 5.76
C VAL A 95 -25.55 14.54 7.22
N VAL A 96 -24.63 14.98 8.06
CA VAL A 96 -24.82 15.30 9.48
C VAL A 96 -24.40 16.71 9.78
N LYS A 97 -24.88 17.26 10.89
CA LYS A 97 -24.60 18.60 11.40
C LYS A 97 -24.19 18.57 12.87
N LYS A 98 -23.64 19.66 13.36
CA LYS A 98 -23.31 19.85 14.77
C LYS A 98 -24.51 19.55 15.67
N GLY A 99 -24.29 18.74 16.71
CA GLY A 99 -25.29 18.32 17.68
C GLY A 99 -25.98 17.01 17.34
N ASP A 100 -25.82 16.46 16.13
CA ASP A 100 -26.39 15.16 15.77
C ASP A 100 -25.70 14.04 16.57
N THR A 101 -26.48 13.05 17.01
CA THR A 101 -25.98 11.81 17.62
C THR A 101 -25.75 10.79 16.52
N VAL A 102 -24.60 10.11 16.56
CA VAL A 102 -24.20 9.07 15.61
C VAL A 102 -23.76 7.82 16.35
N MET A 103 -23.88 6.68 15.69
CA MET A 103 -23.42 5.38 16.18
C MET A 103 -22.33 4.85 15.24
N VAL A 104 -21.63 3.79 15.64
CA VAL A 104 -20.66 3.10 14.76
C VAL A 104 -21.40 2.56 13.54
N GLY A 105 -20.99 3.03 12.34
CA GLY A 105 -21.65 2.64 11.08
C GLY A 105 -22.74 3.59 10.61
N THR A 106 -23.11 4.62 11.37
CA THR A 106 -24.01 5.69 10.87
C THR A 106 -23.34 6.42 9.70
N MET A 107 -24.05 6.58 8.59
CA MET A 107 -23.55 7.33 7.43
C MET A 107 -23.42 8.81 7.79
N ILE A 108 -22.22 9.36 7.67
CA ILE A 108 -21.90 10.78 7.93
C ILE A 108 -21.52 11.54 6.67
N GLY A 109 -21.19 10.81 5.60
CA GLY A 109 -20.87 11.39 4.29
C GLY A 109 -21.37 10.51 3.16
N LYS A 110 -22.15 11.10 2.23
CA LYS A 110 -22.68 10.42 1.05
C LYS A 110 -21.74 10.65 -0.14
N ALA A 111 -21.49 9.63 -0.93
CA ALA A 111 -20.65 9.72 -2.13
C ALA A 111 -21.12 10.84 -3.06
N GLY A 112 -20.24 11.77 -3.43
CA GLY A 112 -20.51 12.95 -4.26
C GLY A 112 -20.49 12.67 -5.77
N GLY A 113 -20.36 11.41 -6.21
CA GLY A 113 -20.35 11.03 -7.63
C GLY A 113 -20.06 9.54 -7.84
N PHE A 114 -19.94 9.12 -9.10
CA PHE A 114 -19.65 7.72 -9.44
C PHE A 114 -18.26 7.29 -8.91
N VAL A 115 -17.24 8.11 -9.12
CA VAL A 115 -15.92 7.89 -8.50
C VAL A 115 -15.91 8.63 -7.18
N SER A 116 -16.44 8.01 -6.14
CA SER A 116 -16.55 8.50 -4.77
C SER A 116 -16.88 7.32 -3.85
N ALA A 117 -16.88 7.50 -2.53
CA ALA A 117 -17.25 6.46 -1.56
C ALA A 117 -17.99 7.05 -0.37
N ASN A 118 -18.96 6.31 0.15
CA ASN A 118 -19.65 6.65 1.39
C ASN A 118 -18.68 6.66 2.57
N ILE A 119 -18.96 7.49 3.56
CA ILE A 119 -18.17 7.66 4.78
C ILE A 119 -19.09 7.48 5.97
N TYR A 120 -18.61 6.73 6.97
CA TYR A 120 -19.37 6.31 8.14
C TYR A 120 -18.67 6.73 9.42
N SER A 121 -19.45 6.94 10.47
CA SER A 121 -18.88 7.15 11.80
C SER A 121 -18.19 5.88 12.30
N SER A 122 -16.98 6.06 12.79
CA SER A 122 -16.19 4.99 13.39
C SER A 122 -16.39 4.83 14.89
N VAL A 123 -17.15 5.74 15.49
CA VAL A 123 -17.44 5.79 16.92
C VAL A 123 -18.92 6.12 17.14
N SER A 124 -19.46 5.77 18.31
CA SER A 124 -20.71 6.34 18.81
C SER A 124 -20.43 7.63 19.59
N GLY A 125 -21.34 8.61 19.50
CA GLY A 125 -21.16 9.89 20.18
C GLY A 125 -21.91 11.04 19.50
N THR A 126 -21.43 12.27 19.71
CA THR A 126 -22.08 13.50 19.24
C THR A 126 -21.16 14.26 18.28
N VAL A 127 -21.70 14.69 17.15
CA VAL A 127 -21.02 15.56 16.17
C VAL A 127 -20.75 16.91 16.82
N GLN A 128 -19.46 17.24 16.99
CA GLN A 128 -19.05 18.50 17.59
C GLN A 128 -18.98 19.62 16.56
N ASP A 129 -18.52 19.30 15.33
CA ASP A 129 -18.38 20.28 14.28
C ASP A 129 -18.35 19.60 12.89
N VAL A 130 -18.71 20.38 11.86
CA VAL A 130 -18.55 20.04 10.44
C VAL A 130 -17.87 21.22 9.77
N ALA A 131 -16.55 21.14 9.61
CA ALA A 131 -15.73 22.29 9.25
C ALA A 131 -14.64 21.96 8.21
N PRO A 132 -14.10 22.96 7.49
CA PRO A 132 -12.96 22.77 6.61
C PRO A 132 -11.72 22.31 7.39
N MET A 133 -11.02 21.29 6.86
CA MET A 133 -9.78 20.77 7.39
C MET A 133 -8.71 20.75 6.31
N ARG A 134 -7.47 21.09 6.66
CA ARG A 134 -6.31 20.93 5.77
C ARG A 134 -5.78 19.51 5.85
N MET A 135 -5.70 18.84 4.70
CA MET A 135 -5.12 17.51 4.58
C MET A 135 -3.58 17.55 4.55
N VAL A 136 -2.92 16.42 4.81
CA VAL A 136 -1.44 16.34 4.80
C VAL A 136 -0.83 16.79 3.46
N ASN A 137 -1.51 16.56 2.34
CA ASN A 137 -1.10 17.00 1.00
C ASN A 137 -1.37 18.51 0.73
N GLY A 138 -1.86 19.25 1.72
CA GLY A 138 -2.18 20.67 1.62
C GLY A 138 -3.55 21.01 1.04
N SER A 139 -4.30 20.05 0.52
CA SER A 139 -5.66 20.28 0.02
C SER A 139 -6.64 20.54 1.18
N MET A 140 -7.72 21.26 0.89
CA MET A 140 -8.81 21.50 1.84
C MET A 140 -9.95 20.51 1.60
N THR A 141 -10.53 19.98 2.66
CA THR A 141 -11.76 19.16 2.62
C THR A 141 -12.61 19.47 3.83
N THR A 142 -13.91 19.18 3.74
CA THR A 142 -14.76 19.17 4.93
C THR A 142 -14.44 17.96 5.79
N ALA A 143 -14.44 18.10 7.11
CA ALA A 143 -14.31 17.01 8.06
C ALA A 143 -15.40 17.06 9.12
N VAL A 144 -15.81 15.92 9.61
CA VAL A 144 -16.76 15.75 10.71
C VAL A 144 -15.98 15.40 11.96
N ALA A 145 -16.04 16.26 12.97
CA ALA A 145 -15.46 16.02 14.29
C ALA A 145 -16.53 15.43 15.22
N ILE A 146 -16.23 14.30 15.88
CA ILE A 146 -17.15 13.58 16.75
C ILE A 146 -16.48 13.41 18.10
N LYS A 147 -17.18 13.80 19.18
CA LYS A 147 -16.84 13.44 20.55
C LYS A 147 -17.51 12.09 20.86
N THR A 148 -16.71 11.10 21.23
CA THR A 148 -17.22 9.76 21.54
C THR A 148 -17.92 9.73 22.89
N ASP A 149 -18.90 8.84 23.04
CA ASP A 149 -19.54 8.50 24.31
C ASP A 149 -18.82 7.35 25.04
N GLY A 150 -17.86 6.69 24.37
CA GLY A 150 -17.13 5.55 24.90
C GLY A 150 -17.83 4.19 24.74
N GLU A 151 -19.11 4.17 24.41
CA GLU A 151 -19.94 2.93 24.37
C GLU A 151 -19.72 2.09 23.11
N GLN A 152 -19.30 2.72 22.00
CA GLN A 152 -19.11 2.05 20.69
C GLN A 152 -20.36 1.30 20.21
N THR A 153 -21.55 1.87 20.46
CA THR A 153 -22.82 1.33 20.03
C THR A 153 -22.90 1.26 18.52
N ILE A 154 -23.21 0.07 17.98
CA ILE A 154 -23.34 -0.15 16.53
C ILE A 154 -24.73 0.31 16.10
N ASP A 155 -24.79 1.01 14.97
CA ASP A 155 -26.04 1.46 14.36
C ASP A 155 -26.91 0.24 13.99
N PRO A 156 -28.17 0.15 14.47
CA PRO A 156 -29.10 -0.94 14.12
C PRO A 156 -29.34 -1.10 12.61
N ALA A 157 -29.06 -0.08 11.80
CA ALA A 157 -29.11 -0.16 10.34
C ALA A 157 -27.95 -0.99 9.74
N CYS A 158 -26.92 -1.33 10.52
CA CYS A 158 -25.84 -2.21 10.10
C CYS A 158 -26.30 -3.67 10.07
N VAL A 159 -27.01 -4.04 9.02
CA VAL A 159 -27.49 -5.41 8.78
C VAL A 159 -26.80 -6.00 7.55
N PRO A 160 -26.53 -7.32 7.52
CA PRO A 160 -25.94 -7.98 6.35
C PRO A 160 -26.74 -7.70 5.08
N PRO A 161 -26.11 -7.23 3.99
CA PRO A 161 -26.81 -6.97 2.74
C PRO A 161 -27.21 -8.27 2.04
N THR A 162 -28.38 -8.29 1.41
CA THR A 162 -28.75 -9.37 0.50
C THR A 162 -28.10 -9.16 -0.85
N VAL A 163 -27.25 -10.11 -1.28
CA VAL A 163 -26.55 -10.07 -2.57
C VAL A 163 -26.98 -11.28 -3.40
N THR A 164 -27.55 -11.02 -4.59
CA THR A 164 -28.08 -12.03 -5.50
C THR A 164 -27.40 -12.03 -6.86
N ASP A 165 -26.80 -10.90 -7.26
CA ASP A 165 -26.24 -10.64 -8.59
C ASP A 165 -25.11 -9.57 -8.53
N LYS A 166 -24.50 -9.26 -9.69
CA LYS A 166 -23.45 -8.23 -9.79
C LYS A 166 -23.95 -6.82 -9.39
N PRO A 167 -25.12 -6.32 -9.82
CA PRO A 167 -25.63 -5.03 -9.39
C PRO A 167 -25.78 -4.91 -7.87
N SER A 168 -26.34 -5.90 -7.19
CA SER A 168 -26.50 -5.90 -5.73
C SER A 168 -25.16 -6.02 -5.00
N LEU A 169 -24.17 -6.75 -5.54
CA LEU A 169 -22.81 -6.73 -5.02
C LEU A 169 -22.18 -5.34 -5.15
N MET A 170 -22.33 -4.66 -6.30
CA MET A 170 -21.81 -3.30 -6.50
C MET A 170 -22.42 -2.32 -5.48
N ALA A 171 -23.72 -2.40 -5.26
CA ALA A 171 -24.40 -1.61 -4.23
C ALA A 171 -23.86 -1.94 -2.82
N ALA A 172 -23.64 -3.21 -2.49
CA ALA A 172 -23.05 -3.62 -1.22
C ALA A 172 -21.63 -3.07 -1.05
N VAL A 173 -20.76 -3.14 -2.08
CA VAL A 173 -19.40 -2.58 -2.05
C VAL A 173 -19.42 -1.07 -1.86
N GLN A 174 -20.34 -0.35 -2.50
CA GLN A 174 -20.50 1.09 -2.34
C GLN A 174 -21.01 1.44 -0.95
N ASN A 175 -22.00 0.69 -0.42
CA ASN A 175 -22.55 0.86 0.92
C ASN A 175 -21.57 0.44 2.02
N CYS A 176 -20.64 -0.45 1.77
CA CYS A 176 -19.51 -0.71 2.65
C CYS A 176 -18.56 0.50 2.79
N GLY A 177 -18.64 1.48 1.88
CA GLY A 177 -17.69 2.58 1.80
C GLY A 177 -16.28 2.10 1.45
N LEU A 178 -16.16 0.96 0.76
CA LEU A 178 -14.91 0.28 0.49
C LEU A 178 -14.07 1.01 -0.57
N VAL A 179 -12.82 1.25 -0.22
CA VAL A 179 -11.80 1.80 -1.11
C VAL A 179 -10.58 0.88 -1.13
N GLY A 180 -9.62 1.13 -2.01
CA GLY A 180 -8.34 0.42 -1.99
C GLY A 180 -7.56 0.74 -0.72
N VAL A 181 -7.72 -0.07 0.33
CA VAL A 181 -7.00 0.05 1.60
C VAL A 181 -5.55 -0.41 1.42
N GLY A 182 -4.58 0.42 1.82
CA GLY A 182 -3.15 0.16 1.58
C GLY A 182 -2.61 0.68 0.24
N GLY A 183 -3.41 1.45 -0.52
CA GLY A 183 -3.02 2.10 -1.77
C GLY A 183 -3.56 3.52 -1.87
N ALA A 184 -3.89 3.96 -3.09
CA ALA A 184 -4.34 5.33 -3.37
C ALA A 184 -5.80 5.61 -2.98
N GLY A 185 -6.52 4.67 -2.38
CA GLY A 185 -7.91 4.87 -1.97
C GLY A 185 -8.91 4.91 -3.13
N PHE A 186 -8.68 4.19 -4.23
CA PHE A 186 -9.63 4.15 -5.34
C PHE A 186 -10.89 3.37 -4.93
N PRO A 187 -12.12 3.89 -5.20
CA PRO A 187 -13.36 3.22 -4.81
C PRO A 187 -13.49 1.82 -5.43
N ALA A 188 -13.74 0.80 -4.59
CA ALA A 188 -13.68 -0.59 -5.01
C ALA A 188 -14.82 -0.97 -5.98
N HIS A 189 -16.03 -0.41 -5.82
CA HIS A 189 -17.15 -0.65 -6.73
C HIS A 189 -16.85 -0.20 -8.17
N VAL A 190 -16.07 0.87 -8.36
CA VAL A 190 -15.65 1.33 -9.69
C VAL A 190 -14.70 0.34 -10.35
N LYS A 191 -13.77 -0.27 -9.59
CA LYS A 191 -12.88 -1.32 -10.10
C LYS A 191 -13.65 -2.56 -10.54
N LEU A 192 -14.59 -3.00 -9.71
CA LEU A 192 -15.39 -4.21 -9.96
C LEU A 192 -16.47 -4.01 -11.03
N ALA A 193 -16.83 -2.76 -11.35
CA ALA A 193 -17.75 -2.45 -12.45
C ALA A 193 -17.18 -2.73 -13.85
N ALA A 194 -15.85 -2.94 -13.95
CA ALA A 194 -15.22 -3.26 -15.23
C ALA A 194 -15.82 -4.54 -15.84
N ASN A 195 -15.96 -4.53 -17.17
CA ASN A 195 -16.40 -5.69 -17.95
C ASN A 195 -15.18 -6.46 -18.50
N THR A 196 -15.41 -7.67 -18.98
CA THR A 196 -14.38 -8.52 -19.62
C THR A 196 -13.21 -8.91 -18.70
N ILE A 197 -13.49 -9.07 -17.40
CA ILE A 197 -12.51 -9.56 -16.41
C ILE A 197 -12.62 -11.07 -16.32
N ASP A 198 -11.49 -11.76 -16.47
CA ASP A 198 -11.39 -13.22 -16.29
C ASP A 198 -10.58 -13.61 -15.06
N THR A 199 -9.81 -12.68 -14.49
CA THR A 199 -8.90 -12.96 -13.37
C THR A 199 -9.02 -11.92 -12.26
N LEU A 200 -9.34 -12.38 -11.05
CA LEU A 200 -9.24 -11.62 -9.82
C LEU A 200 -7.83 -11.80 -9.23
N LEU A 201 -7.10 -10.72 -9.04
CA LEU A 201 -5.80 -10.75 -8.36
C LEU A 201 -5.94 -10.20 -6.95
N ILE A 202 -5.66 -11.02 -5.96
CA ILE A 202 -5.56 -10.56 -4.57
C ILE A 202 -4.12 -10.16 -4.30
N ASN A 203 -3.93 -8.86 -4.10
CA ASN A 203 -2.64 -8.29 -3.75
C ASN A 203 -2.39 -8.48 -2.25
N ALA A 204 -1.62 -9.49 -1.91
CA ALA A 204 -1.13 -9.83 -0.58
C ALA A 204 0.41 -9.75 -0.51
N ALA A 205 1.02 -9.01 -1.42
CA ALA A 205 2.48 -8.88 -1.51
C ALA A 205 3.05 -8.16 -0.27
N GLU A 206 2.48 -7.01 0.10
CA GLU A 206 2.94 -6.16 1.22
C GLU A 206 4.46 -5.90 1.15
N CYS A 207 4.91 -5.36 0.01
CA CYS A 207 6.32 -5.17 -0.29
C CYS A 207 6.96 -3.92 0.37
N GLU A 208 6.17 -3.01 0.94
CA GLU A 208 6.67 -1.86 1.70
C GLU A 208 7.42 -2.31 2.95
N PRO A 209 8.63 -1.78 3.23
CA PRO A 209 9.32 -2.03 4.49
C PRO A 209 8.46 -1.66 5.71
N TYR A 210 8.72 -2.30 6.83
CA TYR A 210 8.04 -2.16 8.13
C TYR A 210 6.60 -2.68 8.16
N LEU A 211 5.79 -2.49 7.12
CA LEU A 211 4.36 -2.80 7.14
C LEU A 211 4.08 -4.30 7.27
N THR A 212 3.16 -4.67 8.15
CA THR A 212 2.77 -6.05 8.45
C THR A 212 1.25 -6.22 8.59
N THR A 213 0.47 -5.22 8.21
CA THR A 213 -0.99 -5.23 8.30
C THR A 213 -1.64 -6.31 7.46
N ASP A 214 -1.20 -6.49 6.20
CA ASP A 214 -1.73 -7.50 5.30
C ASP A 214 -1.33 -8.92 5.73
N CYS A 215 -0.10 -9.07 6.29
CA CYS A 215 0.34 -10.32 6.89
C CYS A 215 -0.58 -10.71 8.06
N ARG A 216 -0.86 -9.78 8.97
CA ARG A 216 -1.77 -10.03 10.10
C ARG A 216 -3.20 -10.26 9.65
N GLU A 217 -3.66 -9.55 8.61
CA GLU A 217 -4.97 -9.78 8.01
C GLU A 217 -5.11 -11.22 7.50
N MET A 218 -4.11 -11.73 6.79
CA MET A 218 -4.10 -13.11 6.30
C MET A 218 -4.15 -14.14 7.44
N LEU A 219 -3.42 -13.91 8.52
CA LEU A 219 -3.35 -14.83 9.66
C LEU A 219 -4.57 -14.76 10.58
N GLU A 220 -5.17 -13.58 10.76
CA GLU A 220 -6.22 -13.33 11.75
C GLU A 220 -7.63 -13.31 11.16
N CYS A 221 -7.79 -13.03 9.86
CA CYS A 221 -9.06 -12.81 9.19
C CYS A 221 -9.21 -13.61 7.90
N SER A 222 -8.57 -14.79 7.82
CA SER A 222 -8.57 -15.61 6.62
C SER A 222 -9.98 -16.03 6.16
N ASP A 223 -10.91 -16.24 7.09
CA ASP A 223 -12.32 -16.58 6.81
C ASP A 223 -13.07 -15.46 6.08
N THR A 224 -12.79 -14.20 6.40
CA THR A 224 -13.39 -13.04 5.71
C THR A 224 -12.72 -12.80 4.37
N ILE A 225 -11.43 -13.09 4.24
CA ILE A 225 -10.72 -13.06 2.94
C ILE A 225 -11.38 -14.05 1.97
N ILE A 226 -11.53 -15.30 2.38
CA ILE A 226 -12.16 -16.35 1.56
C ILE A 226 -13.59 -15.96 1.17
N SER A 227 -14.41 -15.53 2.14
CA SER A 227 -15.80 -15.11 1.87
C SER A 227 -15.88 -13.94 0.89
N GLY A 228 -14.95 -12.99 0.98
CA GLY A 228 -14.88 -11.87 0.03
C GLY A 228 -14.47 -12.31 -1.37
N ILE A 229 -13.49 -13.23 -1.50
CA ILE A 229 -13.08 -13.81 -2.78
C ILE A 229 -14.26 -14.56 -3.42
N GLU A 230 -14.93 -15.45 -2.68
CA GLU A 230 -16.10 -16.20 -3.16
C GLU A 230 -17.20 -15.28 -3.67
N ALA A 231 -17.53 -14.22 -2.93
CA ALA A 231 -18.54 -13.26 -3.34
C ALA A 231 -18.17 -12.55 -4.65
N VAL A 232 -16.92 -12.06 -4.77
CA VAL A 232 -16.47 -11.36 -5.98
C VAL A 232 -16.45 -12.32 -7.17
N MET A 233 -15.87 -13.52 -7.03
CA MET A 233 -15.83 -14.51 -8.12
C MET A 233 -17.23 -14.89 -8.57
N LYS A 234 -18.12 -15.20 -7.62
CA LYS A 234 -19.49 -15.65 -7.91
C LYS A 234 -20.31 -14.59 -8.61
N TYR A 235 -20.41 -13.39 -8.03
CA TYR A 235 -21.36 -12.38 -8.52
C TYR A 235 -20.79 -11.50 -9.64
N CYS A 236 -19.46 -11.42 -9.80
CA CYS A 236 -18.83 -10.81 -10.98
C CYS A 236 -18.53 -11.83 -12.08
N GLU A 237 -18.88 -13.12 -11.89
CA GLU A 237 -18.65 -14.21 -12.85
C GLU A 237 -17.17 -14.34 -13.28
N ILE A 238 -16.24 -14.16 -12.33
CA ILE A 238 -14.80 -14.24 -12.57
C ILE A 238 -14.33 -15.68 -12.30
N PRO A 239 -13.85 -16.41 -13.32
CA PRO A 239 -13.53 -17.83 -13.20
C PRO A 239 -12.22 -18.12 -12.46
N HIS A 240 -11.29 -17.15 -12.41
CA HIS A 240 -9.95 -17.34 -11.84
C HIS A 240 -9.62 -16.31 -10.76
N CYS A 241 -9.00 -16.78 -9.67
CA CYS A 241 -8.46 -15.92 -8.63
C CYS A 241 -7.02 -16.35 -8.29
N ILE A 242 -6.09 -15.39 -8.26
CA ILE A 242 -4.71 -15.61 -7.85
C ILE A 242 -4.41 -14.74 -6.63
N ILE A 243 -4.04 -15.38 -5.51
CA ILE A 243 -3.60 -14.69 -4.30
C ILE A 243 -2.08 -14.58 -4.34
N GLY A 244 -1.57 -13.38 -4.65
CA GLY A 244 -0.13 -13.14 -4.76
C GLY A 244 0.49 -12.75 -3.42
N ILE A 245 1.37 -13.59 -2.86
CA ILE A 245 2.00 -13.41 -1.55
C ILE A 245 3.52 -13.48 -1.70
N GLU A 246 4.27 -12.52 -1.16
CA GLU A 246 5.74 -12.60 -1.16
C GLU A 246 6.26 -13.78 -0.31
N ARG A 247 7.33 -14.43 -0.79
CA ARG A 247 7.92 -15.63 -0.19
C ARG A 247 8.45 -15.45 1.24
N ASN A 248 8.58 -14.22 1.71
CA ASN A 248 8.96 -13.90 3.09
C ASN A 248 7.80 -14.08 4.11
N LYS A 249 6.65 -14.57 3.68
CA LYS A 249 5.46 -14.84 4.49
C LYS A 249 5.02 -16.31 4.38
N PRO A 250 5.88 -17.28 4.76
CA PRO A 250 5.58 -18.69 4.58
C PRO A 250 4.33 -19.14 5.32
N GLU A 251 4.10 -18.67 6.55
CA GLU A 251 2.92 -19.01 7.35
C GLU A 251 1.61 -18.57 6.67
N CYS A 252 1.59 -17.39 6.04
CA CYS A 252 0.43 -16.92 5.27
C CYS A 252 0.20 -17.76 4.01
N ILE A 253 1.29 -18.16 3.33
CA ILE A 253 1.23 -19.01 2.13
C ILE A 253 0.64 -20.37 2.52
N ASP A 254 1.17 -21.01 3.55
CA ASP A 254 0.74 -22.34 4.00
C ASP A 254 -0.74 -22.33 4.44
N LEU A 255 -1.13 -21.32 5.24
CA LEU A 255 -2.51 -21.15 5.68
C LEU A 255 -3.47 -20.98 4.49
N LEU A 256 -3.21 -20.03 3.60
CA LEU A 256 -4.12 -19.76 2.49
C LEU A 256 -4.11 -20.90 1.46
N CYS A 257 -2.98 -21.57 1.19
CA CYS A 257 -2.93 -22.78 0.39
C CYS A 257 -3.84 -23.89 0.95
N SER A 258 -3.86 -24.05 2.27
CA SER A 258 -4.73 -25.05 2.91
C SER A 258 -6.22 -24.73 2.74
N LEU A 259 -6.58 -23.45 2.88
CA LEU A 259 -7.98 -22.98 2.79
C LEU A 259 -8.52 -23.04 1.35
N VAL A 260 -7.70 -22.68 0.35
CA VAL A 260 -8.17 -22.67 -1.04
C VAL A 260 -8.04 -24.00 -1.77
N ARG A 261 -7.50 -25.05 -1.12
CA ARG A 261 -7.21 -26.34 -1.75
C ARG A 261 -8.37 -26.92 -2.58
N ASN A 262 -9.59 -26.76 -2.10
CA ASN A 262 -10.81 -27.28 -2.72
C ASN A 262 -11.63 -26.19 -3.45
N MET A 263 -11.13 -24.97 -3.55
CA MET A 263 -11.80 -23.88 -4.23
C MET A 263 -11.45 -23.91 -5.72
N LYS A 264 -12.47 -24.15 -6.56
CA LYS A 264 -12.27 -24.20 -8.01
C LYS A 264 -11.84 -22.82 -8.55
N GLY A 265 -10.74 -22.78 -9.30
CA GLY A 265 -10.24 -21.58 -9.94
C GLY A 265 -9.48 -20.61 -9.03
N VAL A 266 -9.20 -21.00 -7.77
CA VAL A 266 -8.42 -20.18 -6.82
C VAL A 266 -7.06 -20.82 -6.59
N GLU A 267 -6.00 -20.02 -6.67
CA GLU A 267 -4.63 -20.44 -6.36
C GLU A 267 -3.87 -19.41 -5.52
N VAL A 268 -2.93 -19.88 -4.71
CA VAL A 268 -1.94 -19.05 -4.03
C VAL A 268 -0.64 -19.06 -4.82
N LYS A 269 -0.12 -17.90 -5.18
CA LYS A 269 1.12 -17.75 -5.93
C LYS A 269 2.21 -17.09 -5.10
N PRO A 270 3.28 -17.82 -4.70
CA PRO A 270 4.43 -17.24 -4.04
C PRO A 270 5.19 -16.29 -4.97
N LEU A 271 5.32 -15.02 -4.58
CA LEU A 271 5.96 -13.96 -5.36
C LEU A 271 7.42 -13.74 -4.95
N PRO A 272 8.29 -13.28 -5.87
CA PRO A 272 9.64 -12.87 -5.51
C PRO A 272 9.61 -11.66 -4.57
N MET A 273 10.57 -11.65 -3.63
CA MET A 273 10.77 -10.54 -2.70
C MET A 273 11.50 -9.38 -3.39
N ARG A 274 10.74 -8.54 -4.07
CA ARG A 274 11.27 -7.37 -4.80
C ARG A 274 10.30 -6.21 -4.69
N TYR A 275 10.82 -5.03 -4.46
CA TYR A 275 10.02 -3.83 -4.37
C TYR A 275 10.01 -3.10 -5.75
N PRO A 276 8.87 -2.69 -6.29
CA PRO A 276 7.51 -2.79 -5.75
C PRO A 276 6.71 -3.99 -6.31
N GLN A 277 6.78 -5.15 -5.68
CA GLN A 277 6.08 -6.36 -6.13
C GLN A 277 4.55 -6.19 -6.12
N GLY A 278 4.03 -5.39 -5.17
CA GLY A 278 2.60 -5.09 -5.04
C GLY A 278 2.10 -3.99 -5.99
N ALA A 279 2.95 -3.38 -6.83
CA ALA A 279 2.46 -2.43 -7.83
C ALA A 279 1.59 -3.15 -8.87
N GLU A 280 0.40 -2.61 -9.19
CA GLU A 280 -0.62 -3.31 -9.97
C GLU A 280 -0.09 -3.90 -11.28
N LYS A 281 0.67 -3.12 -12.07
CA LYS A 281 1.25 -3.60 -13.34
C LYS A 281 2.28 -4.71 -13.15
N THR A 282 3.13 -4.60 -12.13
CA THR A 282 4.10 -5.64 -11.76
C THR A 282 3.41 -6.91 -11.28
N LEU A 283 2.34 -6.76 -10.50
CA LEU A 283 1.57 -7.89 -9.97
C LEU A 283 0.87 -8.64 -11.11
N VAL A 284 0.22 -7.94 -12.06
CA VAL A 284 -0.39 -8.57 -13.24
C VAL A 284 0.64 -9.40 -13.99
N GLU A 285 1.79 -8.81 -14.36
CA GLU A 285 2.86 -9.51 -15.09
C GLU A 285 3.36 -10.73 -14.32
N THR A 286 3.65 -10.57 -13.03
CA THR A 286 4.21 -11.65 -12.20
C THR A 286 3.19 -12.78 -11.98
N CYS A 287 1.91 -12.44 -11.76
CA CYS A 287 0.87 -13.43 -11.49
C CYS A 287 0.39 -14.13 -12.74
N THR A 288 0.20 -13.42 -13.85
CA THR A 288 -0.48 -13.96 -15.03
C THR A 288 0.40 -14.08 -16.26
N GLY A 289 1.57 -13.44 -16.29
CA GLY A 289 2.40 -13.30 -17.48
C GLY A 289 1.85 -12.29 -18.51
N ARG A 290 0.70 -11.66 -18.22
CA ARG A 290 0.10 -10.63 -19.09
C ARG A 290 0.74 -9.28 -18.85
N GLU A 291 0.81 -8.45 -19.88
CA GLU A 291 1.27 -7.06 -19.77
C GLU A 291 0.07 -6.11 -19.80
N VAL A 292 0.03 -5.17 -18.87
CA VAL A 292 -0.92 -4.05 -18.93
C VAL A 292 -0.47 -3.11 -20.04
N PRO A 293 -1.28 -2.82 -21.05
CA PRO A 293 -0.88 -2.00 -22.19
C PRO A 293 -0.47 -0.59 -21.74
N GLN A 294 0.43 0.05 -22.50
CA GLN A 294 0.81 1.44 -22.23
C GLN A 294 -0.39 2.38 -22.43
N VAL A 295 -1.12 2.16 -23.51
CA VAL A 295 -2.33 2.91 -23.86
C VAL A 295 -3.47 1.89 -23.96
N GLY A 296 -4.53 2.10 -23.21
CA GLY A 296 -5.74 1.29 -23.26
C GLY A 296 -6.63 1.62 -24.48
N PRO A 297 -7.70 0.84 -24.70
CA PRO A 297 -8.61 1.04 -25.83
C PRO A 297 -9.25 2.44 -25.91
N SER A 298 -9.36 3.13 -24.78
CA SER A 298 -9.90 4.49 -24.68
C SER A 298 -8.90 5.61 -25.03
N GLY A 299 -7.66 5.26 -25.44
CA GLY A 299 -6.57 6.21 -25.64
C GLY A 299 -5.95 6.78 -24.37
N LYS A 300 -6.39 6.30 -23.19
CA LYS A 300 -5.85 6.65 -21.86
C LYS A 300 -4.80 5.62 -21.43
N PRO A 301 -3.98 5.94 -20.40
CA PRO A 301 -3.05 4.95 -19.85
C PRO A 301 -3.77 3.65 -19.50
N GLY A 302 -3.18 2.52 -19.90
CA GLY A 302 -3.76 1.20 -19.70
C GLY A 302 -3.92 0.84 -18.24
N LEU A 303 -5.01 0.16 -17.94
CA LEU A 303 -5.42 -0.34 -16.62
C LEU A 303 -5.30 -1.86 -16.56
N PRO A 304 -5.23 -2.46 -15.37
CA PRO A 304 -5.28 -3.93 -15.21
C PRO A 304 -6.46 -4.59 -15.92
N ALA A 305 -7.61 -3.91 -16.00
CA ALA A 305 -8.80 -4.37 -16.72
C ALA A 305 -8.54 -4.58 -18.23
N ASP A 306 -7.67 -3.78 -18.85
CA ASP A 306 -7.28 -3.94 -20.25
C ASP A 306 -6.44 -5.21 -20.49
N ALA A 307 -5.92 -5.81 -19.40
CA ALA A 307 -5.28 -7.12 -19.40
C ALA A 307 -6.18 -8.24 -18.85
N GLY A 308 -7.50 -8.00 -18.74
CA GLY A 308 -8.48 -8.95 -18.22
C GLY A 308 -8.42 -9.17 -16.70
N CYS A 309 -7.74 -8.30 -15.95
CA CYS A 309 -7.52 -8.46 -14.52
C CYS A 309 -8.21 -7.38 -13.69
N VAL A 310 -8.77 -7.75 -12.55
CA VAL A 310 -9.14 -6.82 -11.48
C VAL A 310 -8.31 -7.10 -10.24
N ILE A 311 -7.81 -6.04 -9.59
CA ILE A 311 -6.92 -6.18 -8.42
C ILE A 311 -7.61 -5.64 -7.19
N MET A 312 -7.65 -6.46 -6.14
CA MET A 312 -8.04 -6.07 -4.79
C MET A 312 -6.89 -6.34 -3.81
N ASN A 313 -6.61 -5.40 -2.91
CA ASN A 313 -5.73 -5.67 -1.79
C ASN A 313 -6.39 -6.69 -0.84
N VAL A 314 -5.60 -7.53 -0.17
CA VAL A 314 -6.11 -8.61 0.70
C VAL A 314 -6.97 -8.06 1.86
N THR A 315 -6.59 -6.93 2.46
CA THR A 315 -7.42 -6.25 3.48
C THR A 315 -8.73 -5.70 2.89
N SER A 316 -8.72 -5.24 1.62
CA SER A 316 -9.95 -4.77 0.96
C SER A 316 -10.95 -5.90 0.73
N VAL A 317 -10.50 -7.07 0.27
CA VAL A 317 -11.40 -8.21 0.06
C VAL A 317 -11.88 -8.79 1.38
N SER A 318 -11.04 -8.81 2.42
CA SER A 318 -11.43 -9.19 3.79
C SER A 318 -12.51 -8.25 4.35
N THR A 319 -12.32 -6.94 4.18
CA THR A 319 -13.33 -5.93 4.59
C THR A 319 -14.68 -6.16 3.91
N LEU A 320 -14.67 -6.49 2.62
CA LEU A 320 -15.89 -6.86 1.91
C LEU A 320 -16.54 -8.11 2.50
N GLY A 321 -15.76 -9.17 2.72
CA GLY A 321 -16.27 -10.41 3.34
C GLY A 321 -16.86 -10.16 4.74
N LYS A 322 -16.19 -9.33 5.57
CA LYS A 322 -16.71 -8.92 6.87
C LYS A 322 -18.03 -8.14 6.74
N TYR A 323 -18.10 -7.17 5.82
CA TYR A 323 -19.32 -6.40 5.58
C TYR A 323 -20.49 -7.28 5.14
N LEU A 324 -20.27 -8.22 4.22
CA LEU A 324 -21.31 -9.14 3.76
C LEU A 324 -21.86 -10.04 4.88
N LYS A 325 -21.04 -10.34 5.91
CA LYS A 325 -21.44 -11.13 7.09
C LYS A 325 -22.13 -10.30 8.17
N THR A 326 -21.73 -9.04 8.37
CA THR A 326 -22.11 -8.24 9.54
C THR A 326 -22.92 -6.99 9.24
N GLY A 327 -22.88 -6.49 8.01
CA GLY A 327 -23.45 -5.19 7.65
C GLY A 327 -22.64 -3.98 8.16
N ILE A 328 -21.57 -4.20 8.94
CA ILE A 328 -20.73 -3.10 9.47
C ILE A 328 -19.81 -2.58 8.37
N PRO A 329 -19.93 -1.29 7.96
CA PRO A 329 -19.12 -0.72 6.90
C PRO A 329 -17.65 -0.54 7.32
N LEU A 330 -16.82 0.00 6.44
CA LEU A 330 -15.41 0.28 6.72
C LEU A 330 -15.26 1.43 7.72
N VAL A 331 -15.23 1.11 9.00
CA VAL A 331 -15.16 2.04 10.14
C VAL A 331 -13.87 1.91 10.95
N SER A 332 -13.15 0.81 10.84
CA SER A 332 -11.85 0.59 11.51
C SER A 332 -10.78 0.15 10.53
N LYS A 333 -9.53 0.30 10.93
CA LYS A 333 -8.37 -0.01 10.10
C LYS A 333 -7.25 -0.59 10.96
N ARG A 334 -6.63 -1.69 10.51
CA ARG A 334 -5.36 -2.15 11.07
C ARG A 334 -4.23 -1.26 10.56
N VAL A 335 -3.37 -0.80 11.48
CA VAL A 335 -2.21 0.06 11.20
C VAL A 335 -0.97 -0.58 11.84
N THR A 336 0.11 -0.71 11.10
CA THR A 336 1.43 -1.02 11.67
C THR A 336 2.03 0.26 12.23
N VAL A 337 2.28 0.30 13.53
CA VAL A 337 3.02 1.39 14.19
C VAL A 337 4.42 0.89 14.46
N GLU A 338 5.43 1.51 13.84
CA GLU A 338 6.81 1.02 13.83
C GLU A 338 7.79 2.21 13.72
N GLY A 339 9.08 1.94 13.78
CA GLY A 339 10.16 2.91 13.66
C GLY A 339 11.04 2.94 14.90
N ASP A 340 12.17 3.62 14.80
CA ASP A 340 13.15 3.67 15.89
C ASP A 340 12.74 4.57 17.05
N ALA A 341 11.76 5.47 16.84
CA ALA A 341 11.30 6.41 17.87
C ALA A 341 10.10 5.92 18.68
N ILE A 342 9.32 4.92 18.23
CA ILE A 342 8.13 4.44 18.98
C ILE A 342 8.51 3.49 20.12
N ALA A 343 7.88 3.64 21.29
CA ALA A 343 8.21 2.83 22.45
C ALA A 343 7.79 1.36 22.31
N LYS A 344 6.57 1.10 21.79
CA LYS A 344 6.01 -0.25 21.63
C LYS A 344 5.55 -0.48 20.18
N PRO A 345 6.44 -0.93 19.28
CA PRO A 345 6.04 -1.30 17.92
C PRO A 345 4.97 -2.40 17.94
N GLN A 346 3.90 -2.24 17.15
CA GLN A 346 2.80 -3.22 17.09
C GLN A 346 1.89 -3.00 15.88
N ASN A 347 1.03 -3.99 15.62
CA ASN A 347 -0.14 -3.81 14.76
C ASN A 347 -1.33 -3.46 15.64
N ILE A 348 -2.03 -2.38 15.31
CA ILE A 348 -3.15 -1.89 16.11
C ILE A 348 -4.38 -1.66 15.24
N GLU A 349 -5.55 -2.11 15.68
CA GLU A 349 -6.83 -1.79 15.04
C GLU A 349 -7.34 -0.46 15.57
N VAL A 350 -7.51 0.51 14.67
CA VAL A 350 -7.80 1.90 14.97
C VAL A 350 -9.12 2.31 14.34
N PRO A 351 -10.04 2.98 15.06
CA PRO A 351 -11.20 3.66 14.47
C PRO A 351 -10.73 4.71 13.44
N ILE A 352 -11.33 4.72 12.25
CA ILE A 352 -10.99 5.70 11.20
C ILE A 352 -11.30 7.11 11.73
N GLY A 353 -10.38 8.05 11.53
CA GLY A 353 -10.49 9.42 12.06
C GLY A 353 -9.77 9.65 13.38
N THR A 354 -9.23 8.60 14.03
CA THR A 354 -8.37 8.75 15.22
C THR A 354 -7.11 9.53 14.86
N LEU A 355 -6.71 10.48 15.68
CA LEU A 355 -5.51 11.29 15.44
C LEU A 355 -4.23 10.46 15.64
N TYR A 356 -3.18 10.76 14.88
CA TYR A 356 -1.92 10.02 15.00
C TYR A 356 -1.33 10.12 16.41
N ARG A 357 -1.50 11.25 17.13
CA ARG A 357 -1.05 11.39 18.51
C ARG A 357 -1.69 10.36 19.45
N ASP A 358 -3.00 10.08 19.27
CA ASP A 358 -3.72 9.12 20.12
C ASP A 358 -3.26 7.68 19.81
N VAL A 359 -2.96 7.39 18.53
CA VAL A 359 -2.36 6.11 18.11
C VAL A 359 -0.95 5.95 18.68
N ILE A 360 -0.13 7.02 18.65
CA ILE A 360 1.21 7.03 19.22
C ILE A 360 1.16 6.77 20.73
N GLU A 361 0.25 7.44 21.44
CA GLU A 361 0.06 7.25 22.88
C GLU A 361 -0.38 5.82 23.21
N ALA A 362 -1.34 5.26 22.47
CA ALA A 362 -1.76 3.86 22.62
C ALA A 362 -0.61 2.85 22.40
N CYS A 363 0.40 3.24 21.65
CA CYS A 363 1.64 2.47 21.44
C CYS A 363 2.76 2.83 22.42
N GLY A 364 2.43 3.42 23.59
CA GLY A 364 3.37 3.75 24.67
C GLY A 364 4.16 5.04 24.46
N GLY A 365 3.79 5.86 23.47
CA GLY A 365 4.42 7.15 23.21
C GLY A 365 5.78 7.02 22.51
N ILE A 366 6.49 8.13 22.45
CA ILE A 366 7.88 8.18 21.97
C ILE A 366 8.81 7.61 23.03
N LYS A 367 9.82 6.87 22.62
CA LYS A 367 10.86 6.33 23.53
C LYS A 367 11.50 7.44 24.36
N GLU A 368 11.73 7.17 25.63
CA GLU A 368 12.42 8.08 26.53
C GLU A 368 13.79 8.49 25.95
N GLY A 369 14.09 9.78 26.01
CA GLY A 369 15.35 10.35 25.50
C GLY A 369 15.45 10.42 23.96
N VAL A 370 14.42 10.03 23.21
CA VAL A 370 14.40 10.11 21.75
C VAL A 370 13.62 11.35 21.28
N GLU A 371 14.26 12.19 20.47
CA GLU A 371 13.60 13.31 19.80
C GLU A 371 12.97 12.82 18.50
N LEU A 372 11.65 13.00 18.35
CA LEU A 372 10.92 12.66 17.12
C LEU A 372 11.33 13.59 15.96
N GLY A 373 11.78 13.03 14.87
CA GLY A 373 12.24 13.76 13.69
C GLY A 373 11.28 13.67 12.50
N LYS A 374 10.55 12.55 12.38
CA LYS A 374 9.65 12.35 11.23
C LYS A 374 8.51 11.38 11.54
N ILE A 375 7.32 11.72 11.09
CA ILE A 375 6.14 10.85 11.06
C ILE A 375 5.84 10.53 9.60
N ILE A 376 5.78 9.24 9.24
CA ILE A 376 5.37 8.79 7.90
C ILE A 376 4.09 7.99 8.03
N PHE A 377 3.06 8.34 7.26
CA PHE A 377 1.85 7.52 7.10
C PHE A 377 1.96 6.65 5.85
N GLY A 378 1.66 5.35 5.98
CA GLY A 378 1.98 4.33 4.99
C GLY A 378 3.40 3.79 5.14
N GLY A 379 3.95 3.21 4.07
CA GLY A 379 5.33 2.70 4.06
C GLY A 379 6.37 3.78 3.73
N PRO A 380 7.67 3.52 3.94
CA PRO A 380 8.71 4.53 3.77
C PRO A 380 9.04 4.83 2.30
N MET A 381 8.61 3.98 1.37
CA MET A 381 8.92 4.12 -0.06
C MET A 381 7.87 4.96 -0.80
N MET A 382 6.59 4.79 -0.51
CA MET A 382 5.47 5.48 -1.17
C MET A 382 4.62 6.31 -0.22
N GLY A 383 4.79 6.16 1.09
CA GLY A 383 4.05 6.93 2.09
C GLY A 383 4.44 8.41 2.11
N GLY A 384 3.65 9.20 2.79
CA GLY A 384 3.85 10.64 2.95
C GLY A 384 4.33 11.00 4.35
N ALA A 385 5.10 12.08 4.47
CA ALA A 385 5.45 12.65 5.76
C ALA A 385 4.35 13.57 6.27
N ALA A 386 3.90 13.36 7.51
CA ALA A 386 2.96 14.24 8.18
C ALA A 386 3.70 15.39 8.87
N PRO A 387 3.20 16.64 8.78
CA PRO A 387 3.84 17.79 9.43
C PRO A 387 3.65 17.80 10.96
N SER A 388 2.63 17.13 11.47
CA SER A 388 2.38 16.94 12.91
C SER A 388 1.64 15.64 13.19
N ALA A 389 1.43 15.32 14.45
CA ALA A 389 0.62 14.19 14.89
C ALA A 389 -0.90 14.49 14.96
N ASP A 390 -1.35 15.66 14.54
CA ASP A 390 -2.75 16.10 14.61
C ASP A 390 -3.58 15.72 13.36
N TYR A 391 -3.06 14.83 12.54
CA TYR A 391 -3.76 14.31 11.37
C TYR A 391 -4.46 13.00 11.68
N PRO A 392 -5.65 12.75 11.09
CA PRO A 392 -6.41 11.54 11.35
C PRO A 392 -5.91 10.35 10.53
N VAL A 393 -6.11 9.14 11.07
CA VAL A 393 -6.00 7.89 10.33
C VAL A 393 -7.11 7.82 9.29
N LEU A 394 -6.72 7.62 8.03
CA LEU A 394 -7.62 7.53 6.89
C LEU A 394 -7.86 6.07 6.47
N LYS A 395 -8.89 5.81 5.66
CA LYS A 395 -9.21 4.48 5.12
C LYS A 395 -8.02 3.76 4.48
N GLN A 396 -7.13 4.48 3.82
CA GLN A 396 -5.98 3.92 3.09
C GLN A 396 -4.69 3.83 3.93
N ASN A 397 -4.65 4.36 5.16
CA ASN A 397 -3.44 4.28 5.98
C ASN A 397 -3.22 2.87 6.51
N ASN A 398 -2.11 2.24 6.19
CA ASN A 398 -1.70 0.92 6.67
C ASN A 398 -0.44 0.93 7.54
N GLY A 399 0.17 2.10 7.72
CA GLY A 399 1.33 2.30 8.59
C GLY A 399 1.42 3.69 9.16
N LEU A 400 1.99 3.79 10.35
CA LEU A 400 2.41 5.01 11.01
C LEU A 400 3.84 4.77 11.52
N LEU A 401 4.83 5.33 10.79
CA LEU A 401 6.23 5.11 11.07
C LEU A 401 6.82 6.35 11.74
N LEU A 402 7.49 6.13 12.86
CA LEU A 402 8.05 7.19 13.69
C LEU A 402 9.57 7.07 13.73
N PHE A 403 10.25 8.05 13.16
CA PHE A 403 11.69 8.08 13.09
C PHE A 403 12.28 9.16 13.99
N SER A 404 13.36 8.81 14.70
CA SER A 404 14.14 9.76 15.48
C SER A 404 14.71 10.87 14.59
N LYS A 405 15.05 12.00 15.19
CA LYS A 405 15.71 13.11 14.49
C LYS A 405 16.98 12.65 13.77
N GLN A 406 17.74 11.73 14.37
CA GLN A 406 18.94 11.15 13.77
C GLN A 406 18.61 10.32 12.52
N ALA A 407 17.61 9.43 12.60
CA ALA A 407 17.19 8.58 11.45
C ALA A 407 16.47 9.38 10.35
N ALA A 408 15.89 10.52 10.67
CA ALA A 408 15.18 11.40 9.76
C ALA A 408 16.08 12.30 8.92
N VAL A 409 17.38 12.39 9.21
CA VAL A 409 18.34 13.21 8.45
C VAL A 409 18.46 12.66 7.03
N LEU A 410 18.23 13.53 6.06
CA LEU A 410 18.47 13.20 4.66
C LEU A 410 19.94 13.35 4.33
N PRO A 411 20.55 12.38 3.63
CA PRO A 411 21.91 12.50 3.19
C PRO A 411 22.05 13.60 2.12
N GLU A 412 23.15 14.34 2.15
CA GLU A 412 23.45 15.36 1.16
C GLU A 412 23.59 14.77 -0.26
N PRO A 413 22.85 15.28 -1.25
CA PRO A 413 22.95 14.77 -2.62
C PRO A 413 24.22 15.25 -3.30
N SER A 414 24.89 14.35 -4.04
CA SER A 414 26.02 14.70 -4.88
C SER A 414 25.64 14.71 -6.37
N ALA A 415 26.59 15.11 -7.22
CA ALA A 415 26.41 15.11 -8.66
C ALA A 415 26.10 13.72 -9.21
N CYS A 416 25.28 13.63 -10.27
CA CYS A 416 24.98 12.38 -10.92
C CYS A 416 26.22 11.79 -11.60
N ILE A 417 26.61 10.58 -11.24
CA ILE A 417 27.75 9.85 -11.83
C ILE A 417 27.36 8.99 -13.04
N ARG A 418 26.11 9.08 -13.51
CA ARG A 418 25.55 8.33 -14.66
C ARG A 418 25.74 6.81 -14.59
N CYS A 419 25.66 6.22 -13.40
CA CYS A 419 25.91 4.78 -13.17
C CYS A 419 24.78 3.84 -13.65
N GLY A 420 23.63 4.34 -14.08
CA GLY A 420 22.49 3.54 -14.59
C GLY A 420 21.62 2.82 -13.53
N ARG A 421 22.00 2.78 -12.24
CA ARG A 421 21.27 2.03 -11.21
C ARG A 421 19.79 2.42 -11.07
N CYS A 422 19.44 3.68 -11.32
CA CYS A 422 18.05 4.14 -11.32
C CYS A 422 17.22 3.54 -12.48
N ILE A 423 17.87 3.23 -13.62
CA ILE A 423 17.24 2.55 -14.77
C ILE A 423 17.02 1.07 -14.44
N GLU A 424 18.04 0.39 -13.90
CA GLU A 424 17.94 -1.02 -13.49
C GLU A 424 16.87 -1.25 -12.41
N ALA A 425 16.74 -0.32 -11.45
CA ALA A 425 15.76 -0.39 -10.39
C ALA A 425 14.34 0.01 -10.83
N CYS A 426 14.15 0.55 -12.03
CA CYS A 426 12.83 0.98 -12.46
C CYS A 426 11.96 -0.21 -12.87
N PRO A 427 10.82 -0.49 -12.16
CA PRO A 427 9.94 -1.61 -12.51
C PRO A 427 9.27 -1.40 -13.86
N MET A 428 9.07 -0.13 -14.26
CA MET A 428 8.44 0.25 -15.53
C MET A 428 9.40 0.33 -16.70
N GLY A 429 10.73 0.07 -16.48
CA GLY A 429 11.75 0.16 -17.52
C GLY A 429 12.00 1.57 -18.03
N LEU A 430 11.65 2.61 -17.26
CA LEU A 430 11.93 4.00 -17.62
C LEU A 430 13.41 4.35 -17.44
N GLU A 431 13.80 5.49 -18.00
CA GLU A 431 15.14 6.08 -17.88
C GLU A 431 15.11 7.31 -16.95
N PRO A 432 15.09 7.14 -15.61
CA PRO A 432 14.92 8.26 -14.68
C PRO A 432 15.98 9.35 -14.83
N VAL A 433 17.22 9.00 -15.18
CA VAL A 433 18.29 9.98 -15.38
C VAL A 433 18.01 10.93 -16.54
N GLU A 434 17.46 10.43 -17.65
CA GLU A 434 17.08 11.23 -18.82
C GLU A 434 15.83 12.08 -18.54
N VAL A 435 14.82 11.49 -17.88
CA VAL A 435 13.61 12.23 -17.46
C VAL A 435 13.96 13.38 -16.53
N VAL A 436 14.86 13.18 -15.55
CA VAL A 436 15.32 14.25 -14.65
C VAL A 436 16.04 15.35 -15.43
N SER A 437 16.87 14.99 -16.41
CA SER A 437 17.56 15.96 -17.28
C SER A 437 16.59 16.78 -18.10
N ALA A 438 15.66 16.11 -18.79
CA ALA A 438 14.63 16.73 -19.62
C ALA A 438 13.70 17.65 -18.82
N PHE A 439 13.31 17.24 -17.61
CA PHE A 439 12.50 18.08 -16.73
C PHE A 439 13.20 19.35 -16.31
N ASN A 440 14.49 19.27 -15.98
CA ASN A 440 15.29 20.45 -15.59
C ASN A 440 15.43 21.45 -16.74
N SER A 441 15.52 20.99 -17.99
CA SER A 441 15.55 21.83 -19.20
C SER A 441 14.16 22.17 -19.76
N LYS A 442 13.06 21.68 -19.13
CA LYS A 442 11.67 21.83 -19.62
C LYS A 442 11.46 21.28 -21.04
N ASP A 443 12.15 20.21 -21.36
CA ASP A 443 12.06 19.52 -22.65
C ASP A 443 10.86 18.56 -22.65
N PHE A 444 9.74 19.06 -23.17
CA PHE A 444 8.47 18.33 -23.25
C PHE A 444 8.56 17.09 -24.16
N ASP A 445 9.23 17.23 -25.29
CA ASP A 445 9.30 16.17 -26.30
C ASP A 445 10.13 14.98 -25.80
N THR A 446 11.23 15.25 -25.10
CA THR A 446 12.01 14.19 -24.43
C THR A 446 11.20 13.53 -23.32
N LEU A 447 10.45 14.27 -22.49
CA LEU A 447 9.59 13.68 -21.46
C LEU A 447 8.53 12.75 -22.07
N LYS A 448 7.94 13.16 -23.20
CA LYS A 448 6.99 12.34 -23.97
C LYS A 448 7.68 11.08 -24.52
N ALA A 449 8.81 11.24 -25.19
CA ALA A 449 9.57 10.12 -25.77
C ALA A 449 10.04 9.10 -24.70
N ARG A 450 10.33 9.56 -23.47
CA ARG A 450 10.70 8.71 -22.33
C ARG A 450 9.53 8.24 -21.49
N CYS A 451 8.28 8.43 -21.96
CA CYS A 451 7.05 7.92 -21.35
C CYS A 451 6.95 8.24 -19.84
N VAL A 452 7.22 9.50 -19.46
CA VAL A 452 7.22 9.90 -18.03
C VAL A 452 5.89 9.66 -17.33
N ASP A 453 4.79 9.67 -18.07
CA ASP A 453 3.43 9.36 -17.61
C ASP A 453 3.26 7.94 -17.06
N LEU A 454 4.11 7.00 -17.47
CA LEU A 454 4.10 5.62 -16.95
C LEU A 454 4.76 5.49 -15.56
N CYS A 455 5.41 6.54 -15.05
CA CYS A 455 6.01 6.50 -13.73
C CYS A 455 4.96 6.21 -12.64
N VAL A 456 5.20 5.17 -11.82
CA VAL A 456 4.33 4.76 -10.70
C VAL A 456 4.77 5.36 -9.37
N ALA A 457 5.73 6.27 -9.37
CA ALA A 457 6.24 6.99 -8.19
C ALA A 457 6.71 6.09 -7.02
N CYS A 458 7.19 4.88 -7.31
CA CYS A 458 7.49 3.85 -6.31
C CYS A 458 8.74 4.13 -5.44
N GLY A 459 9.57 5.14 -5.74
CA GLY A 459 10.77 5.44 -4.95
C GLY A 459 12.01 4.62 -5.28
N SER A 460 11.92 3.51 -6.03
CA SER A 460 13.05 2.61 -6.31
C SER A 460 14.28 3.30 -6.90
N CYS A 461 14.08 4.28 -7.76
CA CYS A 461 15.19 5.04 -8.39
C CYS A 461 15.93 5.96 -7.41
N THR A 462 15.25 6.55 -6.42
CA THR A 462 15.88 7.29 -5.32
C THR A 462 16.64 6.36 -4.41
N TYR A 463 16.01 5.24 -4.00
CA TYR A 463 16.64 4.24 -3.14
C TYR A 463 17.93 3.67 -3.75
N ALA A 464 17.93 3.34 -5.04
CA ALA A 464 19.08 2.79 -5.76
C ALA A 464 20.17 3.82 -6.05
N CYS A 465 19.92 5.13 -5.88
CA CYS A 465 20.87 6.18 -6.26
C CYS A 465 22.04 6.29 -5.28
N PRO A 466 23.29 5.98 -5.68
CA PRO A 466 24.46 6.10 -4.80
C PRO A 466 24.79 7.56 -4.49
N ALA A 467 24.42 8.49 -5.38
CA ALA A 467 24.60 9.93 -5.21
C ALA A 467 23.49 10.58 -4.33
N LYS A 468 22.63 9.78 -3.70
CA LYS A 468 21.58 10.22 -2.78
C LYS A 468 20.63 11.29 -3.33
N ARG A 469 20.44 11.30 -4.65
CA ARG A 469 19.60 12.29 -5.33
C ARG A 469 18.10 11.99 -5.13
N PRO A 470 17.23 13.00 -4.99
CA PRO A 470 15.78 12.83 -4.88
C PRO A 470 15.13 12.53 -6.26
N VAL A 471 15.56 11.42 -6.89
CA VAL A 471 15.18 11.08 -8.27
C VAL A 471 13.68 10.86 -8.42
N SER A 472 13.05 10.10 -7.50
CA SER A 472 11.62 9.80 -7.60
C SER A 472 10.74 11.03 -7.39
N GLN A 473 11.15 11.95 -6.54
CA GLN A 473 10.47 13.23 -6.33
C GLN A 473 10.49 14.05 -7.62
N THR A 474 11.67 14.14 -8.27
CA THR A 474 11.79 14.81 -9.56
C THR A 474 10.98 14.11 -10.66
N MET A 475 10.94 12.77 -10.69
CA MET A 475 10.10 12.00 -11.61
C MET A 475 8.61 12.31 -11.43
N THR A 476 8.15 12.45 -10.17
CA THR A 476 6.76 12.81 -9.86
C THR A 476 6.42 14.23 -10.31
N LEU A 477 7.34 15.19 -10.09
CA LEU A 477 7.18 16.57 -10.58
C LEU A 477 7.19 16.63 -12.10
N ALA A 478 8.09 15.89 -12.76
CA ALA A 478 8.16 15.80 -14.21
C ALA A 478 6.87 15.26 -14.82
N LYS A 479 6.33 14.19 -14.25
CA LYS A 479 5.04 13.62 -14.66
C LYS A 479 3.90 14.62 -14.48
N ALA A 480 3.82 15.28 -13.32
CA ALA A 480 2.78 16.27 -13.05
C ALA A 480 2.84 17.46 -14.03
N TRP A 481 4.05 17.97 -14.28
CA TRP A 481 4.27 19.05 -15.23
C TRP A 481 3.89 18.61 -16.67
N TYR A 482 4.37 17.45 -17.13
CA TYR A 482 4.04 16.88 -18.44
C TYR A 482 2.52 16.76 -18.65
N LEU A 483 1.80 16.17 -17.68
CA LEU A 483 0.34 16.04 -17.76
C LEU A 483 -0.38 17.40 -17.69
N GLY A 484 0.19 18.37 -16.99
CA GLY A 484 -0.30 19.76 -16.97
C GLY A 484 -0.19 20.44 -18.34
N GLU A 485 0.95 20.29 -19.02
CA GLU A 485 1.16 20.85 -20.36
C GLU A 485 0.28 20.17 -21.42
N LEU A 486 0.08 18.84 -21.34
CA LEU A 486 -0.86 18.13 -22.21
C LEU A 486 -2.28 18.69 -22.10
N ARG A 487 -2.74 19.05 -20.89
CA ARG A 487 -4.08 19.64 -20.70
C ARG A 487 -4.19 21.04 -21.27
N LYS A 488 -3.10 21.83 -21.29
CA LYS A 488 -3.06 23.18 -21.87
C LYS A 488 -2.91 23.15 -23.39
N GLY A 489 -2.12 22.23 -23.91
CA GLY A 489 -1.81 22.07 -25.35
C GLY A 489 -2.79 21.18 -26.11
N GLY A 490 -3.76 20.55 -25.45
CA GLY A 490 -4.81 19.76 -26.06
C GLY A 490 -5.90 20.64 -26.70
N LYS A 491 -5.46 21.60 -27.53
CA LYS A 491 -6.27 22.28 -28.54
C LYS A 491 -5.94 21.71 -29.89
#